data_e731a96a41337ba7fb9448e566eb8344
#
_entry.id   e731a96a41337ba7fb9448e566eb8344
#
_cell.length_a   1.000
_cell.length_b   1.000
_cell.length_c   1.000
_cell.angle_alpha   90.00
_cell.angle_beta   90.00
_cell.angle_gamma   90.00
#
_symmetry.space_group_name_H-M   'P 1'
#
loop_
_entity.id
_entity.type
_entity.pdbx_description
1 polymer ?
#
loop_
_entity_poly.entity_id
_entity_poly.type
_entity_poly.pdbx_seq_one_letter_code
_entity_poly.pdbx_strand_id
1 'polypeptide(L)'
;MLRGRRGITGTAAVLTALALAATACTGAGEVGDNGAVDLDVSTGVTDDSVIIGSHQPQTGPAAPGYLPVSQGARAMFDHINAQGGIHGREIDYRVEDDGYDPATTIDVTRQLVMEDEIFAMLGGLGTPTHGGVIDFLNEEGVPDIFPSSGALAWNNPEEHPLTYGWQTDYTKEAKVQGQYITENFPDQDVGYLYQNDDIGEDSQAGLDQYLDEEVVAREHYESEVTDLSAQIAELERSGAEVVVCSCIPAFTALGMLEAASIDYDPQWVVASIGGDTQTLQALLSEFTEDTDAEDVPADAFLDGTIISTYMPRVEDDEDEWGQFFTAIYEEYGETETITNTHVFGMMQAVMFAEVLMANGEDLTRQSLVDTLESHEWNGPSNVPFASSDGDHGGHEGVFMVQYQEGGQIDVIQDPRVTDREGGEIEEVSVEPLSPEEMVFHD
;
A
#
# COMPACT_ATOMS: atom_id res chain seq x y z
N MET A 1 53.16 -67.07 25.97
CA MET A 1 54.34 -67.01 26.87
C MET A 1 54.60 -65.56 27.27
N LEU A 2 54.57 -65.32 28.58
CA LEU A 2 55.31 -64.31 29.36
C LEU A 2 55.13 -62.83 28.98
N ARG A 3 54.42 -62.06 29.77
CA ARG A 3 54.79 -61.30 31.03
C ARG A 3 55.71 -60.11 30.78
N GLY A 4 55.27 -58.92 31.22
CA GLY A 4 56.07 -57.82 31.65
C GLY A 4 55.31 -56.56 32.03
N ARG A 5 55.16 -56.36 33.36
CA ARG A 5 54.58 -55.21 34.04
C ARG A 5 55.55 -54.03 34.20
N ARG A 6 54.98 -52.86 34.48
CA ARG A 6 55.47 -51.65 35.21
C ARG A 6 55.85 -50.50 34.30
N GLY A 7 55.50 -49.23 34.58
CA GLY A 7 55.20 -48.61 35.86
C GLY A 7 54.79 -47.14 35.65
N ILE A 8 54.15 -46.58 36.62
CA ILE A 8 53.52 -45.26 36.77
C ILE A 8 54.58 -44.16 36.90
N THR A 9 54.38 -43.02 36.22
CA THR A 9 54.73 -41.68 36.81
C THR A 9 53.78 -40.64 36.15
N GLY A 10 53.07 -39.94 37.01
CA GLY A 10 52.17 -38.86 36.64
C GLY A 10 52.89 -37.55 36.36
N THR A 11 52.35 -36.77 35.49
CA THR A 11 52.63 -35.35 35.42
C THR A 11 51.29 -34.63 35.20
N ALA A 12 50.92 -33.80 36.16
CA ALA A 12 49.74 -32.94 36.10
C ALA A 12 49.96 -31.84 35.04
N ALA A 13 49.12 -31.81 34.01
CA ALA A 13 49.01 -30.71 33.10
C ALA A 13 47.81 -29.86 33.51
N VAL A 14 48.09 -28.64 33.92
CA VAL A 14 47.11 -27.58 34.16
C VAL A 14 46.50 -27.17 32.82
N LEU A 15 45.24 -27.51 32.60
CA LEU A 15 44.44 -26.98 31.47
C LEU A 15 43.84 -25.64 31.88
N THR A 16 44.42 -24.56 31.34
CA THR A 16 43.81 -23.24 31.35
C THR A 16 42.72 -23.23 30.31
N ALA A 17 41.46 -23.25 30.72
CA ALA A 17 40.31 -23.05 29.85
C ALA A 17 40.25 -21.56 29.49
N LEU A 18 40.57 -21.22 28.25
CA LEU A 18 40.14 -19.96 27.65
C LEU A 18 38.64 -20.10 27.35
N ALA A 19 37.81 -19.39 28.09
CA ALA A 19 36.42 -19.13 27.69
C ALA A 19 36.46 -18.11 26.54
N LEU A 20 36.24 -18.55 25.30
CA LEU A 20 35.81 -17.67 24.25
C LEU A 20 34.33 -17.37 24.55
N ALA A 21 34.04 -16.14 24.92
CA ALA A 21 32.69 -15.60 24.84
C ALA A 21 32.38 -15.43 23.35
N ALA A 22 31.60 -16.36 22.79
CA ALA A 22 30.90 -16.15 21.54
C ALA A 22 29.70 -15.26 21.87
N THR A 23 29.81 -13.98 21.60
CA THR A 23 28.64 -13.12 21.41
C THR A 23 27.98 -13.58 20.11
N ALA A 24 26.99 -14.45 20.25
CA ALA A 24 26.01 -14.68 19.19
C ALA A 24 25.10 -13.45 19.17
N CYS A 25 25.21 -12.63 18.13
CA CYS A 25 24.17 -11.70 17.77
C CYS A 25 22.97 -12.57 17.31
N THR A 26 22.00 -12.72 18.17
CA THR A 26 20.70 -13.27 17.81
C THR A 26 19.81 -12.08 17.47
N GLY A 27 19.66 -11.80 16.19
CA GLY A 27 18.64 -10.88 15.68
C GLY A 27 17.27 -11.54 15.59
N ALA A 28 16.83 -12.20 16.68
CA ALA A 28 15.46 -12.57 16.91
C ALA A 28 14.97 -11.76 18.11
N GLY A 29 13.81 -11.17 18.06
CA GLY A 29 13.22 -10.44 19.16
C GLY A 29 13.36 -11.25 20.47
N GLU A 30 13.84 -10.64 21.55
CA GLU A 30 13.94 -11.30 22.84
C GLU A 30 12.51 -11.63 23.32
N VAL A 31 12.22 -12.91 23.44
CA VAL A 31 10.95 -13.39 24.00
C VAL A 31 10.94 -13.04 25.49
N GLY A 32 10.03 -12.14 25.88
CA GLY A 32 9.83 -11.78 27.28
C GLY A 32 9.45 -12.98 28.15
N ASP A 33 9.62 -12.85 29.47
CA ASP A 33 9.44 -13.91 30.48
C ASP A 33 8.01 -14.55 30.48
N ASN A 34 7.07 -14.02 29.70
CA ASN A 34 5.68 -14.49 29.50
C ASN A 34 5.40 -15.08 28.11
N GLY A 35 6.40 -15.22 27.24
CA GLY A 35 6.21 -15.69 25.87
C GLY A 35 5.69 -14.61 24.90
N ALA A 36 5.55 -13.36 25.33
CA ALA A 36 5.27 -12.22 24.47
C ALA A 36 6.58 -11.67 23.88
N VAL A 37 6.49 -11.19 22.65
CA VAL A 37 7.61 -10.51 21.98
C VAL A 37 7.92 -9.21 22.73
N ASP A 38 9.21 -8.94 22.97
CA ASP A 38 9.66 -7.69 23.59
C ASP A 38 9.70 -6.58 22.53
N LEU A 39 8.84 -5.59 22.65
CA LEU A 39 8.77 -4.44 21.77
C LEU A 39 9.54 -3.23 22.29
N ASP A 40 10.03 -3.26 23.54
CA ASP A 40 10.88 -2.19 24.11
C ASP A 40 12.33 -2.31 23.58
N VAL A 41 12.44 -2.45 22.26
CA VAL A 41 13.69 -2.62 21.51
C VAL A 41 13.82 -1.56 20.42
N SER A 42 15.06 -1.16 20.15
CA SER A 42 15.42 -0.17 19.13
C SER A 42 16.20 -0.82 17.97
N THR A 43 15.85 -2.07 17.60
CA THR A 43 16.45 -2.72 16.44
C THR A 43 16.24 -1.85 15.20
N GLY A 44 17.28 -1.65 14.40
CA GLY A 44 17.24 -0.78 13.22
C GLY A 44 17.37 0.72 13.53
N VAL A 45 17.53 1.12 14.80
CA VAL A 45 17.74 2.53 15.20
C VAL A 45 19.16 2.72 15.70
N THR A 46 19.81 3.77 15.22
CA THR A 46 21.13 4.23 15.66
C THR A 46 21.08 5.69 16.10
N ASP A 47 22.21 6.25 16.52
CA ASP A 47 22.31 7.69 16.82
C ASP A 47 22.10 8.54 15.56
N ASP A 48 22.39 8.00 14.37
CA ASP A 48 22.44 8.74 13.09
C ASP A 48 21.36 8.28 12.08
N SER A 49 20.68 7.14 12.31
CA SER A 49 19.72 6.59 11.31
C SER A 49 18.61 5.73 11.91
N VAL A 50 17.52 5.61 11.16
CA VAL A 50 16.44 4.64 11.35
C VAL A 50 16.29 3.82 10.05
N ILE A 51 16.39 2.48 10.15
CA ILE A 51 16.29 1.58 8.99
C ILE A 51 14.84 1.13 8.82
N ILE A 52 14.25 1.46 7.67
CA ILE A 52 12.87 1.12 7.32
C ILE A 52 12.88 0.19 6.10
N GLY A 53 12.17 -0.93 6.20
CA GLY A 53 12.04 -1.88 5.10
C GLY A 53 10.74 -1.74 4.33
N SER A 54 10.75 -2.12 3.07
CA SER A 54 9.55 -2.31 2.24
C SER A 54 9.79 -3.43 1.23
N HIS A 55 8.79 -4.23 0.95
CA HIS A 55 8.76 -5.09 -0.23
C HIS A 55 7.79 -4.50 -1.25
N GLN A 56 8.18 -4.42 -2.51
CA GLN A 56 7.37 -3.82 -3.57
C GLN A 56 7.72 -4.41 -4.93
N PRO A 57 6.78 -4.45 -5.90
CA PRO A 57 7.04 -4.93 -7.24
C PRO A 57 7.88 -3.91 -8.03
N GLN A 58 9.20 -4.06 -7.99
CA GLN A 58 10.13 -3.28 -8.81
C GLN A 58 10.25 -3.85 -10.23
N THR A 59 9.89 -5.12 -10.40
CA THR A 59 9.83 -5.84 -11.68
C THR A 59 8.52 -6.63 -11.80
N GLY A 60 8.30 -7.27 -12.95
CA GLY A 60 7.11 -8.09 -13.18
C GLY A 60 5.88 -7.32 -13.67
N PRO A 61 4.72 -8.01 -13.81
CA PRO A 61 3.53 -7.43 -14.44
C PRO A 61 2.91 -6.25 -13.70
N ALA A 62 3.07 -6.17 -12.39
CA ALA A 62 2.52 -5.08 -11.57
C ALA A 62 3.46 -3.86 -11.49
N ALA A 63 4.75 -4.01 -11.83
CA ALA A 63 5.74 -2.93 -11.73
C ALA A 63 5.36 -1.66 -12.52
N PRO A 64 4.86 -1.71 -13.75
CA PRO A 64 4.51 -0.50 -14.48
C PRO A 64 3.47 0.37 -13.77
N GLY A 65 2.57 -0.26 -12.99
CA GLY A 65 1.57 0.44 -12.18
C GLY A 65 2.08 0.91 -10.82
N TYR A 66 3.00 0.18 -10.19
CA TYR A 66 3.32 0.38 -8.77
C TYR A 66 4.77 0.73 -8.43
N LEU A 67 5.72 0.60 -9.37
CA LEU A 67 7.09 1.09 -9.17
C LEU A 67 7.13 2.55 -8.67
N PRO A 68 6.26 3.46 -9.12
CA PRO A 68 6.25 4.83 -8.65
C PRO A 68 6.01 5.00 -7.14
N VAL A 69 5.37 4.04 -6.46
CA VAL A 69 5.12 4.11 -5.00
C VAL A 69 6.44 4.22 -4.24
N SER A 70 7.38 3.30 -4.48
CA SER A 70 8.68 3.34 -3.81
C SER A 70 9.53 4.53 -4.21
N GLN A 71 9.44 4.98 -5.46
CA GLN A 71 10.13 6.17 -5.96
C GLN A 71 9.62 7.43 -5.27
N GLY A 72 8.31 7.57 -5.09
CA GLY A 72 7.71 8.67 -4.36
C GLY A 72 8.12 8.69 -2.87
N ALA A 73 8.02 7.55 -2.19
CA ALA A 73 8.45 7.45 -0.80
C ALA A 73 9.94 7.81 -0.64
N ARG A 74 10.80 7.33 -1.54
CA ARG A 74 12.23 7.66 -1.54
C ARG A 74 12.47 9.16 -1.73
N ALA A 75 11.83 9.79 -2.71
CA ALA A 75 11.97 11.22 -2.95
C ALA A 75 11.59 12.05 -1.72
N MET A 76 10.52 11.65 -1.00
CA MET A 76 10.11 12.32 0.23
C MET A 76 11.11 12.11 1.37
N PHE A 77 11.62 10.90 1.57
CA PHE A 77 12.65 10.65 2.58
C PHE A 77 13.97 11.34 2.26
N ASP A 78 14.38 11.42 1.00
CA ASP A 78 15.57 12.17 0.59
C ASP A 78 15.41 13.67 0.88
N HIS A 79 14.22 14.23 0.66
CA HIS A 79 13.90 15.60 1.06
C HIS A 79 14.02 15.80 2.59
N ILE A 80 13.44 14.90 3.40
CA ILE A 80 13.52 14.95 4.87
C ILE A 80 14.98 14.82 5.33
N ASN A 81 15.72 13.87 4.78
CA ASN A 81 17.12 13.64 5.11
C ASN A 81 18.01 14.86 4.75
N ALA A 82 17.74 15.52 3.62
CA ALA A 82 18.43 16.73 3.24
C ALA A 82 18.22 17.91 4.21
N GLN A 83 17.14 17.88 5.00
CA GLN A 83 16.84 18.86 6.05
C GLN A 83 17.42 18.46 7.41
N GLY A 84 18.10 17.32 7.54
CA GLY A 84 18.72 16.84 8.77
C GLY A 84 18.05 15.62 9.40
N GLY A 85 17.09 15.02 8.69
CA GLY A 85 16.34 13.84 9.13
C GLY A 85 15.38 14.13 10.30
N ILE A 86 14.93 13.08 10.97
CA ILE A 86 14.02 13.17 12.11
C ILE A 86 14.81 13.03 13.42
N HIS A 87 14.76 14.06 14.28
CA HIS A 87 15.58 14.13 15.51
C HIS A 87 17.07 13.85 15.25
N GLY A 88 17.61 14.34 14.12
CA GLY A 88 19.00 14.16 13.71
C GLY A 88 19.35 12.78 13.15
N ARG A 89 18.35 11.92 12.89
CA ARG A 89 18.52 10.61 12.25
C ARG A 89 18.05 10.65 10.81
N GLU A 90 18.87 10.14 9.90
CA GLU A 90 18.45 9.91 8.51
C GLU A 90 17.54 8.67 8.43
N ILE A 91 16.57 8.68 7.55
CA ILE A 91 15.72 7.51 7.24
C ILE A 91 16.42 6.71 6.15
N ASP A 92 16.88 5.50 6.48
CA ASP A 92 17.48 4.52 5.56
C ASP A 92 16.35 3.63 5.03
N TYR A 93 15.74 4.03 3.91
CA TYR A 93 14.60 3.33 3.30
C TYR A 93 15.08 2.25 2.34
N ARG A 94 14.90 0.99 2.72
CA ARG A 94 15.30 -0.20 1.97
C ARG A 94 14.12 -0.87 1.30
N VAL A 95 14.15 -0.92 -0.02
CA VAL A 95 13.10 -1.54 -0.83
C VAL A 95 13.66 -2.77 -1.52
N GLU A 96 13.00 -3.91 -1.29
CA GLU A 96 13.30 -5.18 -1.93
C GLU A 96 12.25 -5.51 -2.99
N ASP A 97 12.72 -6.00 -4.14
CA ASP A 97 11.86 -6.40 -5.26
C ASP A 97 11.22 -7.76 -5.00
N ASP A 98 9.91 -7.81 -4.92
CA ASP A 98 9.16 -9.06 -4.77
C ASP A 98 8.50 -9.54 -6.08
N GLY A 99 8.53 -8.73 -7.15
CA GLY A 99 7.94 -9.05 -8.45
C GLY A 99 6.44 -9.29 -8.41
N TYR A 100 5.75 -8.87 -7.34
CA TYR A 100 4.34 -9.19 -7.03
C TYR A 100 4.09 -10.70 -6.85
N ASP A 101 5.09 -11.45 -6.38
CA ASP A 101 5.03 -12.90 -6.15
C ASP A 101 5.09 -13.20 -4.65
N PRO A 102 4.05 -13.82 -4.04
CA PRO A 102 4.00 -14.07 -2.59
C PRO A 102 5.15 -14.93 -2.06
N ALA A 103 5.70 -15.84 -2.88
CA ALA A 103 6.82 -16.68 -2.45
C ALA A 103 8.11 -15.86 -2.38
N THR A 104 8.34 -14.98 -3.34
CA THR A 104 9.47 -14.03 -3.33
C THR A 104 9.32 -13.05 -2.19
N THR A 105 8.10 -12.55 -1.93
CA THR A 105 7.82 -11.64 -0.81
C THR A 105 8.24 -12.22 0.54
N ILE A 106 7.96 -13.51 0.78
CA ILE A 106 8.40 -14.20 2.01
C ILE A 106 9.92 -14.19 2.16
N ASP A 107 10.65 -14.43 1.07
CA ASP A 107 12.11 -14.49 1.12
C ASP A 107 12.73 -13.10 1.35
N VAL A 108 12.28 -12.07 0.63
CA VAL A 108 12.80 -10.70 0.78
C VAL A 108 12.40 -10.07 2.13
N THR A 109 11.19 -10.34 2.63
CA THR A 109 10.77 -9.88 3.95
C THR A 109 11.62 -10.50 5.06
N ARG A 110 11.94 -11.78 4.95
CA ARG A 110 12.87 -12.42 5.89
C ARG A 110 14.27 -11.82 5.85
N GLN A 111 14.77 -11.47 4.66
CA GLN A 111 16.04 -10.75 4.53
C GLN A 111 15.98 -9.41 5.26
N LEU A 112 14.96 -8.57 4.98
CA LEU A 112 14.77 -7.28 5.63
C LEU A 112 14.73 -7.38 7.16
N VAL A 113 14.00 -8.36 7.71
CA VAL A 113 13.84 -8.54 9.16
C VAL A 113 15.08 -9.14 9.81
N MET A 114 15.62 -10.24 9.24
CA MET A 114 16.63 -11.08 9.91
C MET A 114 18.06 -10.69 9.58
N GLU A 115 18.33 -10.06 8.43
CA GLU A 115 19.66 -9.70 7.96
C GLU A 115 19.89 -8.18 7.95
N ASP A 116 18.91 -7.42 7.48
CA ASP A 116 18.96 -5.96 7.43
C ASP A 116 18.52 -5.30 8.74
N GLU A 117 17.88 -6.07 9.65
CA GLU A 117 17.46 -5.66 10.99
C GLU A 117 16.61 -4.38 10.96
N ILE A 118 15.60 -4.32 10.09
CA ILE A 118 14.72 -3.15 9.95
C ILE A 118 14.00 -2.82 11.26
N PHE A 119 13.78 -1.54 11.51
CA PHE A 119 13.00 -1.05 12.64
C PHE A 119 11.51 -1.33 12.46
N ALA A 120 10.98 -1.02 11.29
CA ALA A 120 9.60 -1.24 10.88
C ALA A 120 9.51 -1.62 9.40
N MET A 121 8.46 -2.32 9.01
CA MET A 121 8.00 -2.46 7.63
C MET A 121 7.12 -1.26 7.31
N LEU A 122 7.33 -0.60 6.18
CA LEU A 122 6.51 0.53 5.72
C LEU A 122 6.02 0.28 4.30
N GLY A 123 4.70 0.33 4.11
CA GLY A 123 4.11 0.31 2.79
C GLY A 123 4.33 -0.99 2.02
N GLY A 124 4.46 -2.14 2.69
CA GLY A 124 4.53 -3.45 2.02
C GLY A 124 3.38 -3.58 1.03
N LEU A 125 3.70 -3.81 -0.29
CA LEU A 125 2.72 -3.63 -1.35
C LEU A 125 2.10 -4.92 -1.85
N GLY A 126 0.78 -4.90 -1.95
CA GLY A 126 -0.04 -5.91 -2.60
C GLY A 126 -0.79 -6.81 -1.62
N THR A 127 -2.02 -7.11 -1.97
CA THR A 127 -2.90 -7.92 -1.12
C THR A 127 -2.39 -9.35 -0.95
N PRO A 128 -2.13 -10.12 -2.02
CA PRO A 128 -1.65 -11.50 -1.87
C PRO A 128 -0.20 -11.59 -1.39
N THR A 129 0.62 -10.60 -1.73
CA THR A 129 2.04 -10.56 -1.35
C THR A 129 2.20 -10.25 0.13
N HIS A 130 1.62 -9.15 0.60
CA HIS A 130 1.70 -8.74 2.00
C HIS A 130 0.96 -9.69 2.94
N GLY A 131 -0.19 -10.26 2.50
CA GLY A 131 -0.89 -11.32 3.23
C GLY A 131 -0.04 -12.56 3.52
N GLY A 132 0.96 -12.84 2.70
CA GLY A 132 1.92 -13.93 2.91
C GLY A 132 2.93 -13.68 4.04
N VAL A 133 3.06 -12.45 4.56
CA VAL A 133 4.12 -12.06 5.52
C VAL A 133 3.61 -11.39 6.80
N ILE A 134 2.32 -11.03 6.87
CA ILE A 134 1.73 -10.34 8.03
C ILE A 134 1.94 -11.11 9.35
N ASP A 135 1.68 -12.42 9.35
CA ASP A 135 1.89 -13.26 10.53
C ASP A 135 3.36 -13.23 10.97
N PHE A 136 4.28 -13.36 10.01
CA PHE A 136 5.72 -13.36 10.31
C PHE A 136 6.18 -12.01 10.90
N LEU A 137 5.73 -10.87 10.38
CA LEU A 137 6.07 -9.54 10.90
C LEU A 137 5.57 -9.39 12.35
N ASN A 138 4.33 -9.79 12.62
CA ASN A 138 3.74 -9.73 13.96
C ASN A 138 4.44 -10.72 14.93
N GLU A 139 4.78 -11.94 14.49
CA GLU A 139 5.50 -12.93 15.31
C GLU A 139 6.92 -12.48 15.66
N GLU A 140 7.62 -11.77 14.75
CA GLU A 140 8.98 -11.24 14.97
C GLU A 140 8.96 -9.86 15.68
N GLY A 141 7.78 -9.34 16.01
CA GLY A 141 7.62 -8.05 16.68
C GLY A 141 8.08 -6.86 15.85
N VAL A 142 7.94 -6.92 14.53
CA VAL A 142 8.24 -5.82 13.61
C VAL A 142 6.97 -5.04 13.35
N PRO A 143 6.89 -3.75 13.73
CA PRO A 143 5.76 -2.91 13.36
C PRO A 143 5.57 -2.88 11.84
N ASP A 144 4.35 -3.15 11.42
CA ASP A 144 3.93 -3.25 10.04
C ASP A 144 3.01 -2.06 9.72
N ILE A 145 3.62 -1.04 9.14
CA ILE A 145 3.04 0.29 9.06
C ILE A 145 2.58 0.56 7.63
N PHE A 146 1.29 0.83 7.47
CA PHE A 146 0.67 1.30 6.24
C PHE A 146 0.83 0.35 5.05
N PRO A 147 0.48 -0.95 5.15
CA PRO A 147 0.44 -1.83 3.98
C PRO A 147 -0.27 -1.18 2.80
N SER A 148 0.34 -1.26 1.61
CA SER A 148 -0.21 -0.69 0.38
C SER A 148 -1.26 -1.63 -0.24
N SER A 149 -2.39 -1.74 0.46
CA SER A 149 -3.54 -2.58 0.15
C SER A 149 -4.71 -2.18 1.05
N GLY A 150 -5.95 -2.36 0.59
CA GLY A 150 -7.18 -2.11 1.35
C GLY A 150 -7.84 -3.37 1.89
N ALA A 151 -7.15 -4.50 1.96
CA ALA A 151 -7.72 -5.73 2.50
C ALA A 151 -8.10 -5.59 3.97
N LEU A 152 -9.18 -6.24 4.37
CA LEU A 152 -9.71 -6.19 5.75
C LEU A 152 -8.73 -6.75 6.79
N ALA A 153 -7.78 -7.57 6.36
CA ALA A 153 -6.76 -8.18 7.22
C ALA A 153 -5.88 -7.15 7.95
N TRP A 154 -5.69 -5.96 7.39
CA TRP A 154 -4.84 -4.92 7.96
C TRP A 154 -5.46 -4.19 9.16
N ASN A 155 -6.76 -4.30 9.36
CA ASN A 155 -7.47 -3.79 10.53
C ASN A 155 -8.03 -4.93 11.36
N ASN A 156 -7.15 -5.72 11.96
CA ASN A 156 -7.47 -6.82 12.86
C ASN A 156 -6.50 -6.83 14.07
N PRO A 157 -6.64 -5.85 15.00
CA PRO A 157 -5.72 -5.71 16.14
C PRO A 157 -5.70 -6.92 17.10
N GLU A 158 -6.74 -7.79 17.07
CA GLU A 158 -6.75 -8.99 17.89
C GLU A 158 -5.76 -10.06 17.39
N GLU A 159 -5.61 -10.22 16.07
CA GLU A 159 -4.71 -11.19 15.44
C GLU A 159 -3.38 -10.58 15.03
N HIS A 160 -3.39 -9.34 14.54
CA HIS A 160 -2.24 -8.62 14.02
C HIS A 160 -2.04 -7.26 14.73
N PRO A 161 -1.66 -7.26 16.01
CA PRO A 161 -1.62 -6.05 16.83
C PRO A 161 -0.53 -5.04 16.39
N LEU A 162 0.38 -5.41 15.50
CA LEU A 162 1.45 -4.55 15.02
C LEU A 162 1.23 -4.06 13.58
N THR A 163 0.11 -4.43 12.95
CA THR A 163 -0.23 -4.02 11.58
C THR A 163 -1.24 -2.88 11.60
N TYR A 164 -0.92 -1.77 10.92
CA TYR A 164 -1.73 -0.55 10.82
C TYR A 164 -2.00 -0.24 9.36
N GLY A 165 -3.28 -0.33 8.94
CA GLY A 165 -3.74 -0.09 7.58
C GLY A 165 -3.45 1.32 7.08
N TRP A 166 -3.57 1.53 5.78
CA TRP A 166 -3.30 2.79 5.12
C TRP A 166 -4.50 3.34 4.35
N GLN A 167 -4.90 2.63 3.32
CA GLN A 167 -5.95 3.09 2.43
C GLN A 167 -7.33 2.72 2.96
N THR A 168 -8.35 3.38 2.45
CA THR A 168 -9.74 3.01 2.71
C THR A 168 -9.93 1.53 2.33
N ASP A 169 -10.50 0.75 3.25
CA ASP A 169 -10.67 -0.67 2.98
C ASP A 169 -11.61 -0.92 1.80
N TYR A 170 -11.37 -2.01 1.10
CA TYR A 170 -12.08 -2.34 -0.14
C TYR A 170 -13.59 -2.46 0.05
N THR A 171 -14.06 -2.88 1.22
CA THR A 171 -15.51 -2.98 1.51
C THR A 171 -16.15 -1.60 1.64
N LYS A 172 -15.52 -0.67 2.39
CA LYS A 172 -16.02 0.70 2.53
C LYS A 172 -16.00 1.46 1.21
N GLU A 173 -14.89 1.36 0.46
CA GLU A 173 -14.76 1.98 -0.85
C GLU A 173 -15.83 1.49 -1.82
N ALA A 174 -15.97 0.18 -1.98
CA ALA A 174 -16.94 -0.43 -2.88
C ALA A 174 -18.40 -0.17 -2.47
N LYS A 175 -18.67 -0.04 -1.18
CA LYS A 175 -19.99 0.36 -0.68
C LYS A 175 -20.36 1.78 -1.11
N VAL A 176 -19.39 2.73 -1.05
CA VAL A 176 -19.59 4.10 -1.56
C VAL A 176 -19.78 4.09 -3.07
N GLN A 177 -19.01 3.30 -3.83
CA GLN A 177 -19.19 3.12 -5.28
C GLN A 177 -20.61 2.57 -5.58
N GLY A 178 -21.04 1.55 -4.85
CA GLY A 178 -22.38 0.95 -5.01
C GLY A 178 -23.51 1.94 -4.77
N GLN A 179 -23.43 2.77 -3.71
CA GLN A 179 -24.38 3.85 -3.48
C GLN A 179 -24.38 4.85 -4.66
N TYR A 180 -23.18 5.29 -5.08
CA TYR A 180 -23.05 6.25 -6.17
C TYR A 180 -23.69 5.73 -7.47
N ILE A 181 -23.46 4.46 -7.81
CA ILE A 181 -24.05 3.82 -9.00
C ILE A 181 -25.58 3.77 -8.89
N THR A 182 -26.10 3.32 -7.75
CA THR A 182 -27.55 3.25 -7.52
C THR A 182 -28.24 4.62 -7.66
N GLU A 183 -27.57 5.70 -7.22
CA GLU A 183 -28.12 7.06 -7.29
C GLU A 183 -28.03 7.68 -8.69
N ASN A 184 -26.97 7.41 -9.44
CA ASN A 184 -26.68 8.08 -10.70
C ASN A 184 -26.98 7.23 -11.95
N PHE A 185 -27.03 5.90 -11.82
CA PHE A 185 -27.29 4.94 -12.89
C PHE A 185 -28.41 3.93 -12.54
N PRO A 186 -29.56 4.36 -12.01
CA PRO A 186 -30.55 3.51 -11.34
C PRO A 186 -31.22 2.46 -12.22
N ASP A 187 -31.12 2.59 -13.53
CA ASP A 187 -31.81 1.70 -14.51
C ASP A 187 -30.78 0.91 -15.36
N GLN A 188 -29.48 0.92 -14.98
CA GLN A 188 -28.42 0.28 -15.75
C GLN A 188 -27.94 -1.01 -15.09
N ASP A 189 -27.72 -2.03 -15.94
CA ASP A 189 -27.15 -3.30 -15.52
C ASP A 189 -25.65 -3.13 -15.23
N VAL A 190 -25.18 -3.69 -14.11
CA VAL A 190 -23.81 -3.55 -13.63
C VAL A 190 -23.00 -4.82 -13.89
N GLY A 191 -21.81 -4.68 -14.43
CA GLY A 191 -20.77 -5.72 -14.46
C GLY A 191 -19.72 -5.49 -13.42
N TYR A 192 -19.08 -6.56 -12.95
CA TYR A 192 -17.99 -6.48 -11.99
C TYR A 192 -16.76 -7.23 -12.49
N LEU A 193 -15.64 -6.52 -12.67
CA LEU A 193 -14.33 -7.05 -13.04
C LEU A 193 -13.39 -6.91 -11.86
N TYR A 194 -12.70 -7.99 -11.45
CA TYR A 194 -11.89 -7.96 -10.22
C TYR A 194 -10.73 -8.95 -10.23
N GLN A 195 -9.72 -8.68 -9.40
CA GLN A 195 -8.66 -9.63 -9.10
C GLN A 195 -9.18 -10.72 -8.16
N ASN A 196 -8.84 -11.97 -8.41
CA ASN A 196 -9.33 -13.14 -7.69
C ASN A 196 -8.56 -13.39 -6.39
N ASP A 197 -8.70 -12.44 -5.47
CA ASP A 197 -8.17 -12.47 -4.10
C ASP A 197 -9.02 -11.55 -3.20
N ASP A 198 -8.50 -11.16 -2.03
CA ASP A 198 -9.22 -10.28 -1.10
C ASP A 198 -9.57 -8.90 -1.70
N ILE A 199 -8.88 -8.45 -2.77
CA ILE A 199 -9.31 -7.25 -3.52
C ILE A 199 -10.74 -7.44 -4.02
N GLY A 200 -10.98 -8.56 -4.70
CA GLY A 200 -12.30 -8.88 -5.26
C GLY A 200 -13.33 -9.26 -4.22
N GLU A 201 -12.96 -10.08 -3.23
CA GLU A 201 -13.90 -10.60 -2.22
C GLU A 201 -14.38 -9.47 -1.29
N ASP A 202 -13.48 -8.64 -0.77
CA ASP A 202 -13.81 -7.53 0.13
C ASP A 202 -14.60 -6.43 -0.60
N SER A 203 -14.21 -6.08 -1.85
CA SER A 203 -14.96 -5.12 -2.66
C SER A 203 -16.35 -5.63 -2.99
N GLN A 204 -16.51 -6.93 -3.34
CA GLN A 204 -17.81 -7.52 -3.61
C GLN A 204 -18.73 -7.39 -2.39
N ALA A 205 -18.23 -7.62 -1.19
CA ALA A 205 -19.02 -7.49 0.03
C ALA A 205 -19.55 -6.06 0.24
N GLY A 206 -18.82 -5.06 -0.21
CA GLY A 206 -19.25 -3.66 -0.21
C GLY A 206 -20.31 -3.38 -1.29
N LEU A 207 -20.05 -3.78 -2.54
CA LEU A 207 -20.96 -3.60 -3.67
C LEU A 207 -22.34 -4.26 -3.43
N ASP A 208 -22.34 -5.48 -2.90
CA ASP A 208 -23.56 -6.28 -2.68
C ASP A 208 -24.52 -5.64 -1.67
N GLN A 209 -24.08 -4.64 -0.89
CA GLN A 209 -24.97 -3.88 -0.01
C GLN A 209 -25.93 -2.95 -0.78
N TYR A 210 -25.59 -2.60 -2.02
CA TYR A 210 -26.37 -1.70 -2.87
C TYR A 210 -26.76 -2.31 -4.21
N LEU A 211 -25.97 -3.26 -4.76
CA LEU A 211 -26.04 -3.72 -6.16
C LEU A 211 -26.14 -5.24 -6.32
N ASP A 212 -26.53 -6.00 -5.28
CA ASP A 212 -26.52 -7.47 -5.32
C ASP A 212 -27.31 -8.06 -6.50
N GLU A 213 -28.55 -7.58 -6.74
CA GLU A 213 -29.42 -8.05 -7.82
C GLU A 213 -29.12 -7.38 -9.17
N GLU A 214 -28.52 -6.20 -9.17
CA GLU A 214 -28.17 -5.41 -10.35
C GLU A 214 -26.87 -5.85 -11.02
N VAL A 215 -26.01 -6.62 -10.33
CA VAL A 215 -24.76 -7.15 -10.92
C VAL A 215 -25.07 -8.36 -11.78
N VAL A 216 -25.14 -8.13 -13.11
CA VAL A 216 -25.51 -9.15 -14.11
C VAL A 216 -24.37 -10.09 -14.50
N ALA A 217 -23.12 -9.70 -14.28
CA ALA A 217 -21.93 -10.54 -14.48
C ALA A 217 -20.82 -10.18 -13.50
N ARG A 218 -20.11 -11.20 -13.03
CA ARG A 218 -18.95 -11.07 -12.14
C ARG A 218 -17.79 -11.86 -12.73
N GLU A 219 -16.82 -11.15 -13.27
CA GLU A 219 -15.69 -11.70 -13.99
C GLU A 219 -14.39 -11.42 -13.26
N HIS A 220 -13.61 -12.45 -13.02
CA HIS A 220 -12.34 -12.31 -12.30
C HIS A 220 -11.15 -12.64 -13.18
N TYR A 221 -9.98 -12.18 -12.72
CA TYR A 221 -8.70 -12.51 -13.31
C TYR A 221 -7.66 -12.87 -12.23
N GLU A 222 -6.67 -13.69 -12.62
CA GLU A 222 -5.49 -13.96 -11.81
C GLU A 222 -4.37 -12.98 -12.21
N SER A 223 -3.52 -12.58 -11.29
CA SER A 223 -2.48 -11.55 -11.52
C SER A 223 -1.44 -11.93 -12.59
N GLU A 224 -1.34 -13.20 -12.97
CA GLU A 224 -0.38 -13.71 -13.98
C GLU A 224 -0.96 -13.77 -15.40
N VAL A 225 -2.26 -13.52 -15.60
CA VAL A 225 -2.84 -13.52 -16.94
C VAL A 225 -2.41 -12.30 -17.74
N THR A 226 -2.48 -12.39 -19.06
CA THR A 226 -2.10 -11.31 -19.99
C THR A 226 -3.21 -10.97 -20.98
N ASP A 227 -4.42 -11.49 -20.77
CA ASP A 227 -5.57 -11.37 -21.69
C ASP A 227 -6.86 -11.39 -20.90
N LEU A 228 -7.73 -10.41 -21.12
CA LEU A 228 -9.05 -10.27 -20.50
C LEU A 228 -10.20 -10.40 -21.51
N SER A 229 -9.92 -10.80 -22.74
CA SER A 229 -10.91 -10.86 -23.84
C SER A 229 -12.16 -11.69 -23.49
N ALA A 230 -11.97 -12.80 -22.75
CA ALA A 230 -13.09 -13.65 -22.34
C ALA A 230 -13.97 -12.97 -21.26
N GLN A 231 -13.38 -12.31 -20.29
CA GLN A 231 -14.07 -11.58 -19.23
C GLN A 231 -14.86 -10.39 -19.81
N ILE A 232 -14.20 -9.59 -20.64
CA ILE A 232 -14.82 -8.42 -21.26
C ILE A 232 -15.96 -8.82 -22.22
N ALA A 233 -15.76 -9.88 -23.02
CA ALA A 233 -16.84 -10.40 -23.88
C ALA A 233 -18.04 -10.94 -23.07
N GLU A 234 -17.84 -11.48 -21.87
CA GLU A 234 -18.93 -11.91 -20.99
C GLU A 234 -19.67 -10.70 -20.39
N LEU A 235 -18.95 -9.65 -19.97
CA LEU A 235 -19.54 -8.39 -19.50
C LEU A 235 -20.41 -7.75 -20.60
N GLU A 236 -19.91 -7.64 -21.82
CA GLU A 236 -20.68 -7.13 -22.97
C GLU A 236 -21.90 -8.00 -23.25
N ARG A 237 -21.72 -9.33 -23.29
CA ARG A 237 -22.81 -10.28 -23.56
C ARG A 237 -23.90 -10.27 -22.49
N SER A 238 -23.55 -10.00 -21.23
CA SER A 238 -24.49 -9.89 -20.11
C SER A 238 -25.34 -8.64 -20.18
N GLY A 239 -24.92 -7.65 -20.98
CA GLY A 239 -25.59 -6.39 -21.13
C GLY A 239 -25.21 -5.35 -20.08
N ALA A 240 -24.10 -5.54 -19.39
CA ALA A 240 -23.60 -4.56 -18.42
C ALA A 240 -23.35 -3.20 -19.10
N GLU A 241 -23.96 -2.15 -18.58
CA GLU A 241 -23.82 -0.77 -19.06
C GLU A 241 -22.86 0.04 -18.16
N VAL A 242 -22.70 -0.39 -16.90
CA VAL A 242 -21.70 0.11 -15.95
C VAL A 242 -20.76 -1.04 -15.59
N VAL A 243 -19.45 -0.82 -15.60
CA VAL A 243 -18.46 -1.81 -15.14
C VAL A 243 -17.69 -1.26 -13.96
N VAL A 244 -17.85 -1.92 -12.81
CA VAL A 244 -16.99 -1.68 -11.65
C VAL A 244 -15.72 -2.50 -11.80
N CYS A 245 -14.57 -1.85 -11.68
CA CYS A 245 -13.27 -2.49 -11.77
C CYS A 245 -12.51 -2.35 -10.43
N SER A 246 -12.45 -3.44 -9.66
CA SER A 246 -11.54 -3.60 -8.52
C SER A 246 -10.27 -4.29 -9.02
N CYS A 247 -9.49 -3.55 -9.79
CA CYS A 247 -8.36 -4.04 -10.57
C CYS A 247 -7.08 -3.27 -10.22
N ILE A 248 -5.93 -3.91 -10.38
CA ILE A 248 -4.65 -3.19 -10.39
C ILE A 248 -4.46 -2.45 -11.73
N PRO A 249 -3.61 -1.41 -11.83
CA PRO A 249 -3.59 -0.50 -12.98
C PRO A 249 -3.44 -1.17 -14.35
N ALA A 250 -2.54 -2.18 -14.43
CA ALA A 250 -2.31 -2.89 -15.70
C ALA A 250 -3.58 -3.58 -16.22
N PHE A 251 -4.41 -4.14 -15.31
CA PHE A 251 -5.65 -4.83 -15.69
C PHE A 251 -6.82 -3.87 -15.90
N THR A 252 -6.81 -2.70 -15.27
CA THR A 252 -7.72 -1.61 -15.63
C THR A 252 -7.49 -1.18 -17.08
N ALA A 253 -6.24 -0.87 -17.44
CA ALA A 253 -5.88 -0.49 -18.80
C ALA A 253 -6.18 -1.59 -19.82
N LEU A 254 -5.83 -2.85 -19.52
CA LEU A 254 -6.11 -3.99 -20.40
C LEU A 254 -7.61 -4.19 -20.61
N GLY A 255 -8.42 -4.10 -19.54
CA GLY A 255 -9.88 -4.20 -19.63
C GLY A 255 -10.49 -3.14 -20.52
N MET A 256 -10.05 -1.89 -20.42
CA MET A 256 -10.50 -0.78 -21.27
C MET A 256 -10.13 -1.00 -22.74
N LEU A 257 -8.91 -1.46 -23.03
CA LEU A 257 -8.47 -1.79 -24.39
C LEU A 257 -9.26 -2.94 -25.01
N GLU A 258 -9.47 -4.01 -24.26
CA GLU A 258 -10.26 -5.16 -24.73
C GLU A 258 -11.70 -4.75 -25.02
N ALA A 259 -12.32 -3.92 -24.15
CA ALA A 259 -13.66 -3.39 -24.38
C ALA A 259 -13.72 -2.55 -25.66
N ALA A 260 -12.79 -1.62 -25.86
CA ALA A 260 -12.71 -0.83 -27.08
C ALA A 260 -12.49 -1.70 -28.34
N SER A 261 -11.73 -2.80 -28.23
CA SER A 261 -11.46 -3.72 -29.36
C SER A 261 -12.69 -4.39 -29.92
N ILE A 262 -13.78 -4.51 -29.13
CA ILE A 262 -15.06 -5.13 -29.51
C ILE A 262 -16.22 -4.12 -29.64
N ASP A 263 -15.92 -2.82 -29.69
CA ASP A 263 -16.92 -1.73 -29.72
C ASP A 263 -17.84 -1.73 -28.47
N TYR A 264 -17.37 -2.19 -27.30
CA TYR A 264 -18.07 -2.15 -26.03
C TYR A 264 -17.59 -0.93 -25.22
N ASP A 265 -18.52 -0.03 -24.89
CA ASP A 265 -18.26 1.27 -24.25
C ASP A 265 -19.12 1.43 -22.99
N PRO A 266 -18.81 0.71 -21.89
CA PRO A 266 -19.52 0.84 -20.64
C PRO A 266 -19.06 2.07 -19.86
N GLN A 267 -19.90 2.54 -18.93
CA GLN A 267 -19.44 3.49 -17.91
C GLN A 267 -18.48 2.77 -16.95
N TRP A 268 -17.20 3.13 -16.98
CA TRP A 268 -16.22 2.60 -16.03
C TRP A 268 -16.31 3.29 -14.67
N VAL A 269 -16.34 2.49 -13.60
CA VAL A 269 -16.18 2.92 -12.20
C VAL A 269 -14.99 2.15 -11.62
N VAL A 270 -13.88 2.82 -11.39
CA VAL A 270 -12.61 2.20 -11.05
C VAL A 270 -12.26 2.47 -9.59
N ALA A 271 -11.81 1.43 -8.88
CA ALA A 271 -11.34 1.55 -7.51
C ALA A 271 -10.00 2.33 -7.43
N SER A 272 -9.75 2.94 -6.28
CA SER A 272 -8.56 3.78 -6.03
C SER A 272 -7.25 3.09 -6.36
N ILE A 273 -7.17 1.78 -6.14
CA ILE A 273 -5.97 0.98 -6.40
C ILE A 273 -5.56 0.91 -7.88
N GLY A 274 -6.49 1.10 -8.80
CA GLY A 274 -6.26 0.97 -10.24
C GLY A 274 -6.61 2.20 -11.04
N GLY A 275 -6.96 3.30 -10.38
CA GLY A 275 -7.57 4.48 -11.00
C GLY A 275 -6.63 5.67 -11.21
N ASP A 276 -5.30 5.56 -11.00
CA ASP A 276 -4.40 6.66 -11.30
C ASP A 276 -4.35 6.94 -12.81
N THR A 277 -4.92 8.07 -13.20
CA THR A 277 -5.14 8.44 -14.59
C THR A 277 -3.86 8.60 -15.39
N GLN A 278 -2.80 9.10 -14.77
CA GLN A 278 -1.50 9.28 -15.42
C GLN A 278 -0.80 7.94 -15.65
N THR A 279 -0.87 7.04 -14.68
CA THR A 279 -0.39 5.66 -14.83
C THR A 279 -1.21 4.93 -15.90
N LEU A 280 -2.54 5.08 -15.91
CA LEU A 280 -3.39 4.48 -16.93
C LEU A 280 -3.09 5.02 -18.33
N GLN A 281 -2.86 6.33 -18.50
CA GLN A 281 -2.44 6.92 -19.77
C GLN A 281 -1.12 6.34 -20.28
N ALA A 282 -0.14 6.16 -19.37
CA ALA A 282 1.15 5.57 -19.73
C ALA A 282 0.98 4.10 -20.17
N LEU A 283 0.24 3.31 -19.40
CA LEU A 283 -0.04 1.89 -19.72
C LEU A 283 -0.84 1.74 -21.02
N LEU A 284 -1.89 2.53 -21.21
CA LEU A 284 -2.69 2.52 -22.44
C LEU A 284 -1.83 2.87 -23.67
N SER A 285 -0.94 3.87 -23.53
CA SER A 285 -0.02 4.23 -24.60
C SER A 285 1.00 3.11 -24.90
N GLU A 286 1.52 2.45 -23.85
CA GLU A 286 2.44 1.33 -24.01
C GLU A 286 1.74 0.11 -24.65
N PHE A 287 0.55 -0.25 -24.19
CA PHE A 287 -0.18 -1.41 -24.67
C PHE A 287 -0.73 -1.25 -26.11
N THR A 288 -0.92 -0.01 -26.56
CA THR A 288 -1.34 0.26 -27.94
C THR A 288 -0.18 0.38 -28.93
N GLU A 289 1.08 0.45 -28.45
CA GLU A 289 2.27 0.53 -29.30
C GLU A 289 2.33 -0.67 -30.25
N ASP A 290 2.62 -0.46 -31.53
CA ASP A 290 2.65 -1.48 -32.57
C ASP A 290 1.31 -2.23 -32.82
N THR A 291 0.17 -1.67 -32.38
CA THR A 291 -1.19 -2.21 -32.64
C THR A 291 -1.98 -1.31 -33.60
N ASP A 292 -3.18 -1.78 -34.01
CA ASP A 292 -4.10 -0.95 -34.83
C ASP A 292 -4.64 0.27 -34.09
N ALA A 293 -4.47 0.33 -32.75
CA ALA A 293 -4.90 1.43 -31.86
C ALA A 293 -3.77 2.43 -31.53
N GLU A 294 -2.56 2.28 -32.12
CA GLU A 294 -1.40 3.17 -31.87
C GLU A 294 -1.71 4.67 -32.07
N ASP A 295 -2.57 5.00 -33.04
CA ASP A 295 -2.98 6.37 -33.34
C ASP A 295 -4.12 6.89 -32.44
N VAL A 296 -4.70 6.06 -31.53
CA VAL A 296 -5.76 6.46 -30.62
C VAL A 296 -5.14 7.08 -29.35
N PRO A 297 -5.44 8.34 -29.03
CA PRO A 297 -4.94 8.92 -27.79
C PRO A 297 -5.41 8.14 -26.55
N ALA A 298 -4.55 7.94 -25.57
CA ALA A 298 -4.89 7.25 -24.31
C ALA A 298 -6.08 7.91 -23.60
N ASP A 299 -6.21 9.23 -23.68
CA ASP A 299 -7.34 10.01 -23.15
C ASP A 299 -8.70 9.51 -23.66
N ALA A 300 -8.76 9.03 -24.89
CA ALA A 300 -10.01 8.56 -25.48
C ALA A 300 -10.54 7.28 -24.81
N PHE A 301 -9.68 6.49 -24.16
CA PHE A 301 -10.10 5.30 -23.39
C PHE A 301 -10.51 5.66 -21.97
N LEU A 302 -10.07 6.82 -21.47
CA LEU A 302 -10.31 7.25 -20.08
C LEU A 302 -11.47 8.24 -19.95
N ASP A 303 -11.89 8.86 -21.05
CA ASP A 303 -12.94 9.90 -21.02
C ASP A 303 -14.23 9.39 -20.36
N GLY A 304 -14.72 10.13 -19.37
CA GLY A 304 -15.90 9.76 -18.59
C GLY A 304 -15.68 8.74 -17.48
N THR A 305 -14.47 8.16 -17.35
CA THR A 305 -14.16 7.20 -16.27
C THR A 305 -14.35 7.84 -14.89
N ILE A 306 -15.10 7.16 -14.02
CA ILE A 306 -15.32 7.55 -12.64
C ILE A 306 -14.34 6.77 -11.76
N ILE A 307 -13.72 7.46 -10.81
CA ILE A 307 -12.67 6.90 -9.95
C ILE A 307 -12.99 7.29 -8.51
N SER A 308 -12.92 6.33 -7.58
CA SER A 308 -12.89 6.61 -6.16
C SER A 308 -11.46 6.93 -5.72
N THR A 309 -11.29 7.91 -4.86
CA THR A 309 -9.97 8.30 -4.32
C THR A 309 -10.10 8.93 -2.95
N TYR A 310 -8.99 9.01 -2.23
CA TYR A 310 -8.84 9.68 -0.93
C TYR A 310 -7.58 10.55 -0.89
N MET A 311 -6.85 10.64 -2.01
CA MET A 311 -5.55 11.28 -2.10
C MET A 311 -5.65 12.70 -2.68
N PRO A 312 -4.73 13.62 -2.33
CA PRO A 312 -4.48 14.82 -3.10
C PRO A 312 -4.07 14.48 -4.53
N ARG A 313 -4.22 15.42 -5.46
CA ARG A 313 -4.07 15.19 -6.89
C ARG A 313 -3.08 16.17 -7.51
N VAL A 314 -2.12 15.63 -8.25
CA VAL A 314 -1.11 16.46 -8.93
C VAL A 314 -1.66 17.21 -10.17
N GLU A 315 -2.81 16.76 -10.70
CA GLU A 315 -3.49 17.41 -11.83
C GLU A 315 -4.29 18.66 -11.40
N ASP A 316 -4.49 18.84 -10.08
CA ASP A 316 -5.25 19.97 -9.54
C ASP A 316 -4.30 21.09 -9.11
N ASP A 317 -4.23 22.15 -9.90
CA ASP A 317 -3.40 23.32 -9.60
C ASP A 317 -3.82 24.07 -8.32
N GLU A 318 -4.99 23.77 -7.76
CA GLU A 318 -5.50 24.35 -6.51
C GLU A 318 -5.24 23.43 -5.30
N ASP A 319 -4.79 22.19 -5.50
CA ASP A 319 -4.43 21.24 -4.44
C ASP A 319 -3.04 21.58 -3.86
N GLU A 320 -3.00 22.11 -2.64
CA GLU A 320 -1.76 22.54 -1.98
C GLU A 320 -0.80 21.35 -1.74
N TRP A 321 -1.32 20.16 -1.43
CA TRP A 321 -0.52 18.97 -1.25
C TRP A 321 -0.01 18.41 -2.57
N GLY A 322 -0.84 18.43 -3.62
CA GLY A 322 -0.42 18.08 -4.98
C GLY A 322 0.75 18.94 -5.45
N GLN A 323 0.67 20.25 -5.22
CA GLN A 323 1.77 21.21 -5.54
C GLN A 323 3.02 20.96 -4.68
N PHE A 324 2.84 20.70 -3.38
CA PHE A 324 3.95 20.40 -2.46
C PHE A 324 4.71 19.14 -2.87
N PHE A 325 4.01 18.05 -3.15
CA PHE A 325 4.62 16.81 -3.60
C PHE A 325 5.29 16.96 -4.96
N THR A 326 4.68 17.71 -5.89
CA THR A 326 5.28 18.02 -7.19
C THR A 326 6.60 18.75 -7.03
N ALA A 327 6.65 19.78 -6.18
CA ALA A 327 7.88 20.54 -5.95
C ALA A 327 9.02 19.70 -5.35
N ILE A 328 8.69 18.77 -4.42
CA ILE A 328 9.67 17.84 -3.84
C ILE A 328 10.15 16.85 -4.90
N TYR A 329 9.22 16.29 -5.68
CA TYR A 329 9.55 15.29 -6.67
C TYR A 329 10.38 15.86 -7.82
N GLU A 330 10.18 17.14 -8.21
CA GLU A 330 11.05 17.84 -9.17
C GLU A 330 12.50 17.95 -8.71
N GLU A 331 12.77 17.99 -7.39
CA GLU A 331 14.13 18.09 -6.84
C GLU A 331 14.75 16.72 -6.54
N TYR A 332 13.97 15.75 -6.05
CA TYR A 332 14.46 14.48 -5.52
C TYR A 332 13.97 13.26 -6.30
N GLY A 333 13.03 13.40 -7.23
CA GLY A 333 12.46 12.30 -7.99
C GLY A 333 13.42 11.70 -9.02
N GLU A 334 13.23 10.42 -9.30
CA GLU A 334 14.05 9.66 -10.26
C GLU A 334 13.56 9.81 -11.72
N THR A 335 12.29 10.21 -11.92
CA THR A 335 11.67 10.39 -13.24
C THR A 335 11.29 11.84 -13.50
N GLU A 336 11.05 12.20 -14.78
CA GLU A 336 10.72 13.59 -15.15
C GLU A 336 9.27 13.97 -14.78
N THR A 337 8.40 13.00 -14.55
CA THR A 337 6.96 13.24 -14.32
C THR A 337 6.50 12.55 -13.05
N ILE A 338 5.90 13.31 -12.15
CA ILE A 338 5.20 12.77 -10.99
C ILE A 338 3.81 12.26 -11.41
N THR A 339 3.32 11.22 -10.78
CA THR A 339 1.95 10.69 -10.90
C THR A 339 1.31 10.58 -9.52
N ASN A 340 0.00 10.38 -9.43
CA ASN A 340 -0.67 10.15 -8.13
C ASN A 340 -0.19 8.85 -7.45
N THR A 341 0.34 7.90 -8.22
CA THR A 341 1.00 6.72 -7.63
C THR A 341 2.31 7.08 -6.90
N HIS A 342 3.06 8.06 -7.37
CA HIS A 342 4.19 8.62 -6.60
C HIS A 342 3.69 9.32 -5.33
N VAL A 343 2.61 10.12 -5.45
CA VAL A 343 1.98 10.80 -4.31
C VAL A 343 1.56 9.81 -3.24
N PHE A 344 1.03 8.65 -3.61
CA PHE A 344 0.68 7.60 -2.66
C PHE A 344 1.87 7.22 -1.75
N GLY A 345 3.04 6.95 -2.34
CA GLY A 345 4.25 6.67 -1.57
C GLY A 345 4.77 7.86 -0.76
N MET A 346 4.67 9.08 -1.31
CA MET A 346 5.05 10.30 -0.61
C MET A 346 4.16 10.57 0.61
N MET A 347 2.86 10.31 0.50
CA MET A 347 1.92 10.42 1.63
C MET A 347 2.26 9.45 2.75
N GLN A 348 2.57 8.18 2.44
CA GLN A 348 3.01 7.20 3.44
C GLN A 348 4.28 7.67 4.14
N ALA A 349 5.24 8.19 3.37
CA ALA A 349 6.50 8.70 3.92
C ALA A 349 6.29 9.92 4.83
N VAL A 350 5.41 10.86 4.44
CA VAL A 350 5.02 12.03 5.25
C VAL A 350 4.39 11.58 6.57
N MET A 351 3.37 10.75 6.51
CA MET A 351 2.66 10.28 7.71
C MET A 351 3.59 9.51 8.65
N PHE A 352 4.45 8.66 8.11
CA PHE A 352 5.43 7.93 8.91
C PHE A 352 6.45 8.88 9.57
N ALA A 353 6.90 9.92 8.85
CA ALA A 353 7.78 10.94 9.42
C ALA A 353 7.10 11.74 10.53
N GLU A 354 5.80 12.07 10.40
CA GLU A 354 5.03 12.68 11.48
C GLU A 354 4.97 11.79 12.73
N VAL A 355 4.75 10.49 12.54
CA VAL A 355 4.76 9.52 13.66
C VAL A 355 6.11 9.51 14.35
N LEU A 356 7.22 9.49 13.60
CA LEU A 356 8.57 9.55 14.18
C LEU A 356 8.83 10.87 14.91
N MET A 357 8.38 12.01 14.36
CA MET A 357 8.48 13.32 15.03
C MET A 357 7.71 13.35 16.34
N ALA A 358 6.47 12.86 16.33
CA ALA A 358 5.62 12.82 17.52
C ALA A 358 6.16 11.86 18.61
N ASN A 359 6.81 10.76 18.19
CA ASN A 359 7.43 9.82 19.13
C ASN A 359 8.59 10.43 19.92
N GLY A 360 9.40 11.29 19.30
CA GLY A 360 10.58 11.88 19.93
C GLY A 360 11.85 11.04 19.80
N GLU A 361 12.91 11.42 20.56
CA GLU A 361 14.25 10.86 20.42
C GLU A 361 14.38 9.41 20.92
N ASP A 362 13.61 9.02 21.95
CA ASP A 362 13.66 7.69 22.59
C ASP A 362 12.80 6.69 21.81
N LEU A 363 13.26 6.28 20.63
CA LEU A 363 12.51 5.45 19.68
C LEU A 363 12.70 3.95 19.97
N THR A 364 11.61 3.27 20.35
CA THR A 364 11.48 1.82 20.42
C THR A 364 10.28 1.38 19.57
N ARG A 365 10.18 0.09 19.23
CA ARG A 365 9.00 -0.43 18.52
C ARG A 365 7.72 -0.24 19.34
N GLN A 366 7.79 -0.38 20.68
CA GLN A 366 6.65 -0.12 21.56
C GLN A 366 6.24 1.35 21.52
N SER A 367 7.21 2.28 21.61
CA SER A 367 6.88 3.72 21.60
C SER A 367 6.31 4.16 20.24
N LEU A 368 6.74 3.54 19.14
CA LEU A 368 6.16 3.79 17.81
C LEU A 368 4.67 3.42 17.78
N VAL A 369 4.33 2.21 18.26
CA VAL A 369 2.95 1.72 18.36
C VAL A 369 2.13 2.63 19.28
N ASP A 370 2.61 2.91 20.49
CA ASP A 370 1.93 3.80 21.46
C ASP A 370 1.67 5.19 20.85
N THR A 371 2.60 5.69 20.04
CA THR A 371 2.45 7.00 19.37
C THR A 371 1.39 6.94 18.28
N LEU A 372 1.41 5.90 17.43
CA LEU A 372 0.38 5.69 16.41
C LEU A 372 -1.03 5.68 16.99
N GLU A 373 -1.23 5.00 18.13
CA GLU A 373 -2.53 4.80 18.74
C GLU A 373 -3.03 6.00 19.57
N SER A 374 -2.11 6.84 20.05
CA SER A 374 -2.45 7.93 20.99
C SER A 374 -2.68 9.29 20.35
N HIS A 375 -2.43 9.43 19.04
CA HIS A 375 -2.55 10.70 18.33
C HIS A 375 -3.69 10.66 17.31
N GLU A 376 -4.29 11.82 17.06
CA GLU A 376 -5.16 12.04 15.90
C GLU A 376 -4.29 12.51 14.74
N TRP A 377 -4.36 11.78 13.62
CA TRP A 377 -3.55 12.06 12.44
C TRP A 377 -4.39 12.78 11.40
N ASN A 378 -3.92 13.93 10.93
CA ASN A 378 -4.54 14.73 9.88
C ASN A 378 -3.54 14.93 8.75
N GLY A 379 -3.26 13.86 8.02
CA GLY A 379 -2.33 13.91 6.90
C GLY A 379 -2.84 14.69 5.68
N PRO A 380 -2.27 14.43 4.52
CA PRO A 380 -2.60 15.15 3.28
C PRO A 380 -4.01 14.92 2.73
N SER A 381 -4.76 13.99 3.29
CA SER A 381 -6.08 13.58 2.80
C SER A 381 -7.22 14.44 3.37
N ASN A 382 -8.31 14.56 2.61
CA ASN A 382 -9.57 15.19 3.04
C ASN A 382 -10.58 14.20 3.63
N VAL A 383 -10.17 12.94 3.88
CA VAL A 383 -10.95 11.95 4.62
C VAL A 383 -10.30 11.65 5.97
N PRO A 384 -11.05 11.21 7.00
CA PRO A 384 -10.49 10.87 8.31
C PRO A 384 -9.47 9.73 8.20
N PHE A 385 -8.56 9.69 9.16
CA PHE A 385 -7.59 8.61 9.32
C PHE A 385 -7.74 7.97 10.70
N ALA A 386 -7.96 6.65 10.75
CA ALA A 386 -8.10 5.88 11.97
C ALA A 386 -6.82 5.12 12.31
N SER A 387 -6.31 5.36 13.54
CA SER A 387 -5.20 4.61 14.11
C SER A 387 -5.32 4.69 15.64
N SER A 388 -5.91 3.66 16.27
CA SER A 388 -6.14 3.59 17.72
C SER A 388 -6.05 2.14 18.19
N ASP A 389 -5.96 1.91 19.50
CA ASP A 389 -5.89 0.56 20.12
C ASP A 389 -6.99 -0.43 19.66
N GLY A 390 -8.05 0.03 19.07
CA GLY A 390 -9.15 -0.83 18.60
C GLY A 390 -9.50 -0.67 17.13
N ASP A 391 -8.81 0.21 16.41
CA ASP A 391 -9.07 0.51 15.01
C ASP A 391 -7.78 0.91 14.29
N HIS A 392 -7.25 -0.01 13.51
CA HIS A 392 -6.04 0.13 12.71
C HIS A 392 -6.36 0.42 11.22
N GLY A 393 -7.49 1.07 10.93
CA GLY A 393 -8.11 1.11 9.60
C GLY A 393 -7.38 1.95 8.55
N GLY A 394 -6.66 2.98 8.93
CA GLY A 394 -6.10 3.93 7.96
C GLY A 394 -7.15 4.96 7.48
N HIS A 395 -7.17 5.31 6.21
CA HIS A 395 -8.17 6.23 5.65
C HIS A 395 -9.56 5.62 5.70
N GLU A 396 -10.56 6.42 6.12
CA GLU A 396 -11.89 5.93 6.47
C GLU A 396 -12.96 6.17 5.40
N GLY A 397 -12.60 6.79 4.29
CA GLY A 397 -13.57 7.15 3.27
C GLY A 397 -12.95 7.45 1.92
N VAL A 398 -13.82 7.73 0.95
CA VAL A 398 -13.43 8.13 -0.40
C VAL A 398 -14.33 9.26 -0.92
N PHE A 399 -13.84 9.98 -1.90
CA PHE A 399 -14.64 10.85 -2.77
C PHE A 399 -14.55 10.35 -4.21
N MET A 400 -15.47 10.80 -5.06
CA MET A 400 -15.54 10.35 -6.45
C MET A 400 -15.08 11.48 -7.37
N VAL A 401 -14.28 11.12 -8.35
CA VAL A 401 -13.82 12.01 -9.40
C VAL A 401 -14.17 11.43 -10.77
N GLN A 402 -14.27 12.28 -11.79
CA GLN A 402 -14.46 11.87 -13.16
C GLN A 402 -13.37 12.45 -14.06
N TYR A 403 -12.76 11.58 -14.85
CA TYR A 403 -11.81 11.97 -15.88
C TYR A 403 -12.56 12.58 -17.07
N GLN A 404 -12.02 13.68 -17.60
CA GLN A 404 -12.51 14.38 -18.77
C GLN A 404 -11.45 14.40 -19.87
N GLU A 405 -11.86 14.40 -21.13
CA GLU A 405 -10.97 14.51 -22.28
C GLU A 405 -10.00 15.70 -22.09
N GLY A 406 -8.70 15.44 -22.24
CA GLY A 406 -7.64 16.44 -22.08
C GLY A 406 -7.01 16.49 -20.67
N GLY A 407 -7.30 15.47 -19.82
CA GLY A 407 -6.61 15.28 -18.55
C GLY A 407 -7.22 16.07 -17.38
N GLN A 408 -8.38 16.70 -17.56
CA GLN A 408 -9.06 17.38 -16.47
C GLN A 408 -9.77 16.34 -15.57
N ILE A 409 -9.76 16.58 -14.28
CA ILE A 409 -10.43 15.73 -13.28
C ILE A 409 -11.45 16.58 -12.51
N ASP A 410 -12.71 16.21 -12.58
CA ASP A 410 -13.79 16.87 -11.86
C ASP A 410 -14.16 16.08 -10.60
N VAL A 411 -14.28 16.72 -9.45
CA VAL A 411 -14.88 16.12 -8.24
C VAL A 411 -16.38 16.06 -8.45
N ILE A 412 -16.95 14.86 -8.47
CA ILE A 412 -18.38 14.62 -8.73
C ILE A 412 -19.15 14.15 -7.51
N GLN A 413 -18.46 13.75 -6.44
CA GLN A 413 -19.03 13.47 -5.12
C GLN A 413 -18.03 13.87 -4.05
N ASP A 414 -18.51 14.63 -3.05
CA ASP A 414 -17.72 14.99 -1.86
C ASP A 414 -17.36 13.76 -1.01
N PRO A 415 -16.35 13.86 -0.11
CA PRO A 415 -15.91 12.74 0.74
C PRO A 415 -17.06 12.07 1.50
N ARG A 416 -17.04 10.74 1.48
CA ARG A 416 -17.99 9.87 2.17
C ARG A 416 -17.25 8.90 3.06
N VAL A 417 -17.80 8.68 4.25
CA VAL A 417 -17.36 7.64 5.20
C VAL A 417 -18.48 6.66 5.46
N THR A 418 -18.13 5.42 5.78
CA THR A 418 -19.10 4.38 6.13
C THR A 418 -18.43 3.28 6.96
N ASP A 419 -19.24 2.39 7.52
CA ASP A 419 -18.77 1.13 8.09
C ASP A 419 -18.73 -0.01 7.05
N ARG A 420 -18.23 -1.16 7.45
CA ARG A 420 -18.18 -2.38 6.63
C ARG A 420 -19.50 -3.14 6.56
N GLU A 421 -20.46 -2.77 7.42
CA GLU A 421 -21.75 -3.44 7.56
C GLU A 421 -22.87 -2.60 6.92
N GLY A 422 -24.05 -2.63 7.49
CA GLY A 422 -25.23 -1.93 6.99
C GLY A 422 -25.46 -0.52 7.51
N GLY A 423 -24.41 0.16 8.02
CA GLY A 423 -24.51 1.55 8.45
C GLY A 423 -24.72 2.54 7.30
N GLU A 424 -25.11 3.75 7.64
CA GLU A 424 -25.33 4.81 6.67
C GLU A 424 -23.99 5.30 6.08
N ILE A 425 -24.02 5.75 4.83
CA ILE A 425 -22.91 6.48 4.20
C ILE A 425 -23.12 7.96 4.49
N GLU A 426 -22.14 8.57 5.17
CA GLU A 426 -22.23 9.95 5.62
C GLU A 426 -21.26 10.86 4.85
N GLU A 427 -21.69 12.06 4.54
CA GLU A 427 -20.79 13.10 4.03
C GLU A 427 -19.89 13.60 5.16
N VAL A 428 -18.60 13.70 4.86
CA VAL A 428 -17.61 14.21 5.79
C VAL A 428 -16.81 15.34 5.16
N SER A 429 -16.35 16.27 5.98
CA SER A 429 -15.42 17.31 5.55
C SER A 429 -14.29 17.36 6.58
N VAL A 430 -13.13 16.91 6.17
CA VAL A 430 -11.88 17.04 6.92
C VAL A 430 -11.03 18.07 6.20
N GLU A 431 -10.53 19.04 6.94
CA GLU A 431 -9.56 20.00 6.42
C GLU A 431 -8.17 19.40 6.67
N PRO A 432 -7.42 19.02 5.61
CA PRO A 432 -6.07 18.48 5.78
C PRO A 432 -5.16 19.54 6.41
N LEU A 433 -4.11 19.12 7.10
CA LEU A 433 -3.06 20.04 7.51
C LEU A 433 -2.48 20.74 6.27
N SER A 434 -2.08 21.99 6.42
CA SER A 434 -1.33 22.67 5.35
C SER A 434 0.08 22.10 5.29
N PRO A 435 0.66 21.91 4.08
CA PRO A 435 2.06 21.51 3.94
C PRO A 435 3.05 22.41 4.68
N GLU A 436 2.70 23.72 4.86
CA GLU A 436 3.52 24.67 5.61
C GLU A 436 3.58 24.38 7.13
N GLU A 437 2.61 23.63 7.65
CA GLU A 437 2.53 23.22 9.06
C GLU A 437 3.35 21.96 9.33
N MET A 438 3.77 21.24 8.28
CA MET A 438 4.61 20.05 8.39
C MET A 438 6.06 20.45 8.62
N VAL A 439 6.54 20.23 9.83
CA VAL A 439 7.92 20.54 10.22
C VAL A 439 8.62 19.24 10.60
N PHE A 440 9.60 18.82 9.80
CA PHE A 440 10.37 17.59 10.03
C PHE A 440 11.71 17.82 10.76
N HIS A 441 11.95 19.04 11.28
CA HIS A 441 13.18 19.40 12.02
C HIS A 441 12.84 20.28 13.22
N ASP A 442 13.63 20.18 14.29
CA ASP A 442 13.55 20.99 15.51
C ASP A 442 14.02 22.44 15.31
#